data_9c8bd8287fa903fc299a3ceea957df57
#
_entry.id   9c8bd8287fa903fc299a3ceea957df57
#
_cell.length_a   1.000
_cell.length_b   1.000
_cell.length_c   1.000
_cell.angle_alpha   90.00
_cell.angle_beta   90.00
_cell.angle_gamma   90.00
#
_symmetry.space_group_name_H-M   'P 1'
#
loop_
_entity.id
_entity.type
_entity.pdbx_description
1 polymer ?
#
loop_
_entity_poly.entity_id
_entity_poly.type
_entity_poly.pdbx_seq_one_letter_code
_entity_poly.pdbx_strand_id
1 'polypeptide(L)'
;FITQDPIGLSGGDNLYLYAPNPYGWVDPWGLCKSAASGEKGRLKAKRDLERNNYEVLAEELTMTVNGSRIRADFVAKDKNGVIHVFEVKHRSGGLTKNQKAAGIYNMSTPANTTIHLGGGVIKQSKGIAGTFKVDTKGQRGIELGGKGATHNAIFSILKYR
;
A
#
# COMPACT_ATOMS: atom_id res chain seq x y z
N PHE A 1 -32.53 15.60 -4.94
CA PHE A 1 -33.26 15.58 -3.69
C PHE A 1 -33.20 16.87 -2.89
N ILE A 2 -32.53 17.83 -3.39
CA ILE A 2 -32.49 19.16 -2.79
C ILE A 2 -33.82 19.84 -2.97
N THR A 3 -34.46 19.62 -4.08
CA THR A 3 -35.86 19.90 -4.22
C THR A 3 -36.60 18.78 -3.48
N GLN A 4 -37.35 19.17 -2.53
CA GLN A 4 -38.19 18.21 -1.85
C GLN A 4 -38.99 17.43 -2.87
N ASP A 5 -38.91 16.14 -2.72
CA ASP A 5 -39.83 15.23 -3.34
C ASP A 5 -41.24 15.80 -3.21
N PRO A 6 -42.05 15.81 -4.26
CA PRO A 6 -43.46 16.21 -4.18
C PRO A 6 -44.22 15.49 -3.11
N ILE A 7 -43.75 14.32 -2.71
CA ILE A 7 -44.31 13.54 -1.60
C ILE A 7 -43.86 14.13 -0.26
N GLY A 8 -42.84 14.99 -0.28
CA GLY A 8 -42.30 15.61 0.91
C GLY A 8 -41.84 14.59 1.93
N LEU A 9 -42.13 14.84 3.18
CA LEU A 9 -41.77 13.95 4.27
C LEU A 9 -42.58 12.65 4.34
N SER A 10 -43.56 12.50 3.45
CA SER A 10 -44.33 11.25 3.38
C SER A 10 -43.48 10.05 2.94
N GLY A 11 -42.34 10.32 2.29
CA GLY A 11 -41.34 9.33 1.93
C GLY A 11 -40.36 8.98 3.04
N GLY A 12 -40.48 9.61 4.19
CA GLY A 12 -39.59 9.44 5.33
C GLY A 12 -38.99 10.76 5.78
N ASP A 13 -38.75 10.85 7.06
CA ASP A 13 -38.19 12.06 7.68
C ASP A 13 -36.75 12.34 7.29
N ASN A 14 -36.11 11.37 6.68
CA ASN A 14 -34.73 11.47 6.26
C ASN A 14 -34.57 11.04 4.81
N LEU A 15 -34.36 11.99 3.95
CA LEU A 15 -34.15 11.76 2.52
C LEU A 15 -32.92 10.90 2.22
N TYR A 16 -32.07 10.72 3.20
CA TYR A 16 -30.85 9.90 3.08
C TYR A 16 -31.02 8.52 3.70
N LEU A 17 -32.16 8.22 4.29
CA LEU A 17 -32.36 6.97 5.01
C LEU A 17 -32.34 5.73 4.12
N TYR A 18 -32.67 5.89 2.85
CA TYR A 18 -32.67 4.76 1.91
C TYR A 18 -31.25 4.25 1.59
N ALA A 19 -30.24 5.00 1.93
CA ALA A 19 -28.84 4.63 1.74
C ALA A 19 -28.05 4.71 3.05
N PRO A 20 -28.39 3.89 4.06
CA PRO A 20 -27.77 3.98 5.37
C PRO A 20 -26.27 3.67 5.37
N ASN A 21 -25.80 2.98 4.37
CA ASN A 21 -24.37 2.69 4.21
C ASN A 21 -23.97 2.71 2.74
N PRO A 22 -23.77 3.89 2.17
CA PRO A 22 -23.41 4.00 0.75
C PRO A 22 -22.07 3.33 0.42
N TYR A 23 -21.18 3.15 1.40
CA TYR A 23 -19.92 2.45 1.21
C TYR A 23 -20.07 0.93 1.21
N GLY A 24 -21.13 0.42 1.77
CA GLY A 24 -21.36 -1.01 1.93
C GLY A 24 -22.04 -1.68 0.75
N TRP A 25 -22.90 -0.98 0.03
CA TRP A 25 -23.72 -1.62 -0.98
C TRP A 25 -23.76 -0.94 -2.35
N VAL A 26 -23.10 0.18 -2.50
CA VAL A 26 -22.96 0.82 -3.80
C VAL A 26 -21.61 0.51 -4.40
N ASP A 27 -21.53 -0.60 -5.06
CA ASP A 27 -20.42 -0.88 -5.98
C ASP A 27 -20.94 -1.63 -7.21
N PRO A 28 -21.81 -1.00 -8.01
CA PRO A 28 -22.37 -1.65 -9.19
C PRO A 28 -21.31 -1.99 -10.24
N TRP A 29 -20.14 -1.41 -10.15
CA TRP A 29 -19.06 -1.57 -11.13
C TRP A 29 -17.89 -2.40 -10.61
N GLY A 30 -17.93 -2.87 -9.37
CA GLY A 30 -16.87 -3.66 -8.78
C GLY A 30 -15.57 -2.90 -8.48
N LEU A 31 -15.62 -1.57 -8.49
CA LEU A 31 -14.44 -0.73 -8.23
C LEU A 31 -13.94 -0.86 -6.80
N CYS A 32 -14.86 -1.02 -5.85
CA CYS A 32 -14.51 -1.22 -4.45
C CYS A 32 -13.90 -2.59 -4.16
N LYS A 33 -14.17 -3.60 -5.00
CA LYS A 33 -13.59 -4.93 -4.83
C LYS A 33 -12.07 -4.91 -4.99
N SER A 34 -11.56 -4.15 -5.95
CA SER A 34 -10.11 -4.01 -6.14
C SER A 34 -9.45 -3.24 -5.00
N ALA A 35 -10.09 -2.17 -4.54
CA ALA A 35 -9.61 -1.40 -3.38
C ALA A 35 -9.63 -2.25 -2.10
N ALA A 36 -10.72 -2.96 -1.84
CA ALA A 36 -10.84 -3.86 -0.71
C ALA A 36 -9.83 -5.02 -0.76
N SER A 37 -9.53 -5.52 -1.95
CA SER A 37 -8.51 -6.55 -2.17
C SER A 37 -7.11 -6.01 -1.85
N GLY A 38 -6.79 -4.81 -2.31
CA GLY A 38 -5.53 -4.14 -2.01
C GLY A 38 -5.34 -3.91 -0.51
N GLU A 39 -6.40 -3.45 0.15
CA GLU A 39 -6.39 -3.22 1.60
C GLU A 39 -6.16 -4.52 2.38
N LYS A 40 -6.82 -5.61 1.99
CA LYS A 40 -6.58 -6.93 2.60
C LYS A 40 -5.13 -7.38 2.48
N GLY A 41 -4.53 -7.19 1.30
CA GLY A 41 -3.11 -7.48 1.08
C GLY A 41 -2.23 -6.65 2.00
N ARG A 42 -2.52 -5.36 2.11
CA ARG A 42 -1.76 -4.43 2.95
C ARG A 42 -1.83 -4.80 4.43
N LEU A 43 -3.01 -5.13 4.93
CA LEU A 43 -3.18 -5.56 6.32
C LEU A 43 -2.44 -6.87 6.63
N LYS A 44 -2.43 -7.81 5.70
CA LYS A 44 -1.64 -9.04 5.83
C LYS A 44 -0.14 -8.71 5.89
N ALA A 45 0.32 -7.86 4.98
CA ALA A 45 1.72 -7.45 4.91
C ALA A 45 2.18 -6.76 6.19
N LYS A 46 1.40 -5.83 6.72
CA LYS A 46 1.70 -5.15 7.97
C LYS A 46 1.89 -6.13 9.12
N ARG A 47 0.95 -7.06 9.28
CA ARG A 47 1.04 -8.11 10.31
C ARG A 47 2.27 -8.98 10.16
N ASP A 48 2.61 -9.33 8.93
CA ASP A 48 3.76 -10.17 8.66
C ASP A 48 5.08 -9.44 8.93
N LEU A 49 5.17 -8.17 8.59
CA LEU A 49 6.33 -7.33 8.91
C LEU A 49 6.52 -7.22 10.43
N GLU A 50 5.47 -6.91 11.17
CA GLU A 50 5.52 -6.81 12.63
C GLU A 50 5.93 -8.13 13.29
N ARG A 51 5.38 -9.26 12.84
CA ARG A 51 5.75 -10.59 13.34
C ARG A 51 7.20 -10.97 13.07
N ASN A 52 7.81 -10.35 12.08
CA ASN A 52 9.16 -10.63 11.65
C ASN A 52 10.19 -9.61 12.15
N ASN A 53 9.81 -8.86 13.18
CA ASN A 53 10.65 -7.87 13.82
C ASN A 53 11.09 -6.73 12.89
N TYR A 54 10.27 -6.41 11.89
CA TYR A 54 10.41 -5.16 11.16
C TYR A 54 9.71 -4.04 11.89
N GLU A 55 10.40 -2.95 12.08
CA GLU A 55 9.82 -1.70 12.57
C GLU A 55 9.29 -0.91 11.38
N VAL A 56 7.98 -0.74 11.28
CA VAL A 56 7.35 0.04 10.21
C VAL A 56 7.57 1.53 10.48
N LEU A 57 8.37 2.18 9.65
CA LEU A 57 8.71 3.59 9.76
C LEU A 57 7.70 4.48 9.05
N ALA A 58 7.13 4.02 7.95
CA ALA A 58 6.14 4.76 7.18
C ALA A 58 5.24 3.83 6.37
N GLU A 59 4.00 4.25 6.19
CA GLU A 59 3.02 3.62 5.31
C GLU A 59 2.64 4.59 4.18
N GLU A 60 2.43 4.05 2.98
CA GLU A 60 2.02 4.83 1.81
C GLU A 60 2.92 6.06 1.56
N LEU A 61 4.21 5.88 1.71
CA LEU A 61 5.19 6.95 1.55
C LEU A 61 5.44 7.26 0.07
N THR A 62 5.27 8.51 -0.29
CA THR A 62 5.69 9.00 -1.61
C THR A 62 7.17 9.32 -1.60
N MET A 63 7.87 8.80 -2.59
CA MET A 63 9.31 8.94 -2.72
C MET A 63 9.71 9.06 -4.19
N THR A 64 10.91 9.56 -4.43
CA THR A 64 11.55 9.57 -5.74
C THR A 64 12.67 8.55 -5.78
N VAL A 65 12.62 7.68 -6.78
CA VAL A 65 13.63 6.64 -7.02
C VAL A 65 14.01 6.67 -8.49
N ASN A 66 15.30 6.78 -8.78
CA ASN A 66 15.80 6.84 -10.14
C ASN A 66 15.07 7.87 -11.03
N GLY A 67 14.73 9.02 -10.46
CA GLY A 67 13.99 10.09 -11.16
C GLY A 67 12.48 9.86 -11.30
N SER A 68 11.96 8.73 -10.85
CA SER A 68 10.52 8.42 -10.91
C SER A 68 9.87 8.56 -9.54
N ARG A 69 8.73 9.23 -9.51
CA ARG A 69 7.94 9.40 -8.30
C ARG A 69 7.05 8.16 -8.11
N ILE A 70 7.23 7.47 -7.01
CA ILE A 70 6.45 6.30 -6.63
C ILE A 70 5.85 6.47 -5.24
N ARG A 71 4.84 5.68 -4.93
CA ARG A 71 4.32 5.52 -3.57
C ARG A 71 4.54 4.07 -3.16
N ALA A 72 5.30 3.88 -2.09
CA ALA A 72 5.54 2.58 -1.50
C ALA A 72 4.52 2.29 -0.42
N ASP A 73 4.10 1.05 -0.30
CA ASP A 73 3.13 0.65 0.73
C ASP A 73 3.73 0.69 2.13
N PHE A 74 4.94 0.20 2.29
CA PHE A 74 5.65 0.21 3.57
C PHE A 74 7.12 0.56 3.41
N VAL A 75 7.61 1.33 4.36
CA VAL A 75 9.04 1.50 4.63
C VAL A 75 9.29 0.99 6.04
N ALA A 76 10.16 0.03 6.18
CA ALA A 76 10.43 -0.62 7.46
C ALA A 76 11.93 -0.84 7.67
N LYS A 77 12.32 -0.93 8.92
CA LYS A 77 13.70 -1.21 9.33
C LYS A 77 13.76 -2.62 9.92
N ASP A 78 14.72 -3.41 9.51
CA ASP A 78 14.94 -4.72 10.10
C ASP A 78 15.75 -4.63 11.42
N LYS A 79 15.94 -5.76 12.07
CA LYS A 79 16.68 -5.86 13.33
C LYS A 79 18.15 -5.42 13.22
N ASN A 80 18.70 -5.37 12.01
CA ASN A 80 20.06 -4.94 11.75
C ASN A 80 20.15 -3.45 11.39
N GLY A 81 19.01 -2.74 11.40
CA GLY A 81 18.94 -1.33 11.04
C GLY A 81 18.87 -1.07 9.54
N VAL A 82 18.75 -2.09 8.71
CA VAL A 82 18.63 -1.93 7.25
C VAL A 82 17.23 -1.51 6.89
N ILE A 83 17.12 -0.49 6.05
CA ILE A 83 15.83 0.00 5.56
C ILE A 83 15.38 -0.84 4.38
N HIS A 84 14.13 -1.26 4.42
CA HIS A 84 13.45 -1.99 3.37
C HIS A 84 12.25 -1.19 2.90
N VAL A 85 12.04 -1.18 1.58
CA VAL A 85 10.87 -0.57 0.95
C VAL A 85 10.05 -1.69 0.31
N PHE A 86 8.83 -1.86 0.78
CA PHE A 86 7.96 -2.93 0.34
C PHE A 86 6.79 -2.39 -0.48
N GLU A 87 6.59 -3.02 -1.60
CA GLU A 87 5.37 -2.89 -2.40
C GLU A 87 4.52 -4.14 -2.22
N VAL A 88 3.27 -3.98 -1.89
CA VAL A 88 2.35 -5.10 -1.66
C VAL A 88 1.50 -5.32 -2.90
N LYS A 89 1.48 -6.54 -3.38
CA LYS A 89 0.61 -6.97 -4.47
C LYS A 89 -0.30 -8.08 -4.00
N HIS A 90 -1.55 -7.96 -4.35
CA HIS A 90 -2.57 -8.96 -4.04
C HIS A 90 -3.17 -9.51 -5.33
N ARG A 91 -3.24 -10.84 -5.42
CA ARG A 91 -3.74 -11.54 -6.62
C ARG A 91 -2.98 -11.18 -7.88
N SER A 92 -3.64 -10.63 -8.89
CA SER A 92 -3.08 -10.28 -10.20
C SER A 92 -2.51 -8.86 -10.27
N GLY A 93 -2.39 -8.16 -9.15
CA GLY A 93 -1.88 -6.79 -9.13
C GLY A 93 -0.48 -6.67 -9.73
N GLY A 94 -0.30 -5.74 -10.65
CA GLY A 94 0.97 -5.44 -11.31
C GLY A 94 1.60 -4.14 -10.83
N LEU A 95 2.79 -3.85 -11.32
CA LEU A 95 3.48 -2.58 -11.09
C LEU A 95 2.84 -1.44 -11.86
N THR A 96 2.79 -0.26 -11.24
CA THR A 96 2.39 0.96 -11.94
C THR A 96 3.43 1.40 -12.96
N LYS A 97 3.05 2.31 -13.85
CA LYS A 97 3.96 2.87 -14.86
C LYS A 97 5.22 3.47 -14.22
N ASN A 98 5.05 4.23 -13.15
CA ASN A 98 6.17 4.86 -12.47
C ASN A 98 7.05 3.85 -11.74
N GLN A 99 6.48 2.82 -11.14
CA GLN A 99 7.25 1.74 -10.51
C GLN A 99 8.09 0.96 -11.54
N LYS A 100 7.53 0.74 -12.73
CA LYS A 100 8.29 0.13 -13.83
C LYS A 100 9.41 1.05 -14.32
N ALA A 101 9.13 2.34 -14.46
CA ALA A 101 10.13 3.33 -14.87
C ALA A 101 11.27 3.49 -13.86
N ALA A 102 10.98 3.36 -12.57
CA ALA A 102 12.00 3.38 -11.52
C ALA A 102 12.96 2.20 -11.60
N GLY A 103 12.53 1.07 -12.18
CA GLY A 103 13.37 -0.11 -12.36
C GLY A 103 13.84 -0.79 -11.08
N ILE A 104 13.18 -0.50 -9.96
CA ILE A 104 13.61 -0.94 -8.63
C ILE A 104 12.87 -2.17 -8.12
N TYR A 105 11.81 -2.57 -8.79
CA TYR A 105 11.04 -3.75 -8.45
C TYR A 105 11.10 -4.79 -9.57
N ASN A 106 11.23 -6.04 -9.18
CA ASN A 106 11.22 -7.14 -10.13
C ASN A 106 10.07 -8.10 -9.82
N MET A 107 9.06 -8.13 -10.69
CA MET A 107 7.91 -9.03 -10.58
C MET A 107 8.22 -10.47 -10.99
N SER A 108 9.24 -10.67 -11.82
CA SER A 108 9.53 -11.98 -12.41
C SER A 108 10.46 -12.83 -11.56
N THR A 109 11.21 -12.24 -10.65
CA THR A 109 12.09 -13.00 -9.76
C THR A 109 11.74 -12.83 -8.30
N PRO A 110 11.61 -13.87 -7.68
CA PRO A 110 10.95 -15.09 -8.06
C PRO A 110 9.56 -15.05 -7.50
N ALA A 111 8.57 -15.03 -8.34
CA ALA A 111 7.18 -15.20 -7.92
C ALA A 111 7.00 -16.44 -7.03
N ASN A 112 8.03 -17.24 -6.93
CA ASN A 112 8.07 -18.50 -6.19
C ASN A 112 9.04 -18.53 -5.01
N THR A 113 9.84 -17.48 -4.76
CA THR A 113 10.69 -17.49 -3.56
C THR A 113 9.82 -17.27 -2.35
N THR A 114 9.71 -18.28 -1.59
CA THR A 114 9.08 -18.27 -0.28
C THR A 114 10.15 -17.91 0.72
N ILE A 115 10.06 -16.75 1.33
CA ILE A 115 10.92 -16.38 2.43
C ILE A 115 10.16 -16.66 3.71
N HIS A 116 10.75 -17.47 4.56
CA HIS A 116 10.26 -17.65 5.91
C HIS A 116 10.66 -16.42 6.73
N LEU A 117 9.73 -15.54 6.92
CA LEU A 117 9.88 -14.46 7.86
C LEU A 117 9.30 -14.95 9.19
N GLY A 118 10.17 -15.39 10.14
CA GLY A 118 9.81 -15.62 11.54
C GLY A 118 8.49 -16.35 11.82
N GLY A 119 8.17 -17.41 11.09
CA GLY A 119 6.96 -18.21 11.30
C GLY A 119 5.84 -17.96 10.30
N GLY A 120 5.98 -17.01 9.39
CA GLY A 120 5.08 -16.81 8.26
C GLY A 120 5.77 -17.09 6.93
N VAL A 121 5.02 -17.63 5.97
CA VAL A 121 5.49 -17.84 4.60
C VAL A 121 4.99 -16.68 3.75
N ILE A 122 5.90 -15.81 3.33
CA ILE A 122 5.58 -14.70 2.43
C ILE A 122 6.28 -14.93 1.11
N LYS A 123 5.56 -14.73 0.03
CA LYS A 123 6.17 -14.65 -1.28
C LYS A 123 6.76 -13.27 -1.45
N GLN A 124 8.08 -13.22 -1.39
CA GLN A 124 8.83 -11.98 -1.53
C GLN A 124 9.70 -12.05 -2.78
N SER A 125 9.71 -10.98 -3.55
CA SER A 125 10.67 -10.85 -4.65
C SER A 125 12.10 -10.72 -4.11
N LYS A 126 13.08 -11.03 -4.95
CA LYS A 126 14.48 -10.72 -4.65
C LYS A 126 14.62 -9.23 -4.38
N GLY A 127 15.27 -8.86 -3.29
CA GLY A 127 15.54 -7.49 -2.94
C GLY A 127 16.49 -6.81 -3.94
N ILE A 128 16.17 -5.60 -4.34
CA ILE A 128 17.01 -4.76 -5.19
C ILE A 128 17.49 -3.59 -4.35
N ALA A 129 18.81 -3.43 -4.23
CA ALA A 129 19.38 -2.31 -3.53
C ALA A 129 19.20 -1.01 -4.35
N GLY A 130 18.85 0.06 -3.67
CA GLY A 130 18.67 1.36 -4.31
C GLY A 130 18.61 2.47 -3.29
N THR A 131 18.48 3.69 -3.78
CA THR A 131 18.38 4.91 -2.98
C THR A 131 17.06 5.59 -3.28
N PHE A 132 16.37 6.05 -2.25
CA PHE A 132 15.17 6.85 -2.41
C PHE A 132 15.29 8.19 -1.71
N LYS A 133 14.56 9.16 -2.23
CA LYS A 133 14.41 10.49 -1.65
C LYS A 133 12.96 10.65 -1.19
N VAL A 134 12.78 11.02 0.07
CA VAL A 134 11.44 11.26 0.63
C VAL A 134 10.82 12.49 -0.04
N ASP A 135 9.61 12.35 -0.55
CA ASP A 135 8.89 13.42 -1.27
C ASP A 135 7.68 13.94 -0.49
N THR A 136 7.40 13.39 0.67
CA THR A 136 6.23 13.76 1.49
C THR A 136 6.61 14.64 2.67
N LYS A 137 5.80 15.66 2.93
CA LYS A 137 5.92 16.50 4.13
C LYS A 137 5.03 15.99 5.26
N GLY A 138 5.26 16.51 6.46
CA GLY A 138 4.43 16.26 7.63
C GLY A 138 4.78 14.98 8.37
N GLN A 139 3.78 14.35 8.97
CA GLN A 139 4.00 13.16 9.81
C GLN A 139 4.46 11.94 9.03
N ARG A 140 4.12 11.86 7.74
CA ARG A 140 4.62 10.78 6.87
C ARG A 140 6.10 10.99 6.60
N GLY A 141 6.89 9.99 6.91
CA GLY A 141 8.33 10.03 6.68
C GLY A 141 9.13 10.84 7.70
N ILE A 142 8.55 11.23 8.83
CA ILE A 142 9.25 11.96 9.88
C ILE A 142 10.40 11.15 10.46
N GLU A 143 10.19 9.85 10.63
CA GLU A 143 11.21 8.89 11.05
C GLU A 143 12.38 8.77 10.06
N LEU A 144 12.16 9.24 8.83
CA LEU A 144 13.11 9.22 7.74
C LEU A 144 13.70 10.60 7.45
N GLY A 145 13.51 11.57 8.34
CA GLY A 145 14.05 12.92 8.19
C GLY A 145 13.19 13.87 7.36
N GLY A 146 11.98 13.46 6.96
CA GLY A 146 11.07 14.31 6.22
C GLY A 146 11.41 14.50 4.74
N LYS A 147 10.72 15.44 4.09
CA LYS A 147 10.88 15.70 2.66
C LYS A 147 12.32 16.09 2.30
N GLY A 148 12.87 15.45 1.29
CA GLY A 148 14.22 15.69 0.79
C GLY A 148 15.28 14.78 1.38
N ALA A 149 14.98 14.03 2.45
CA ALA A 149 15.91 13.05 3.01
C ALA A 149 16.15 11.89 2.05
N THR A 150 17.38 11.42 1.95
CA THR A 150 17.77 10.30 1.11
C THR A 150 18.21 9.12 1.96
N HIS A 151 17.84 7.93 1.53
CA HIS A 151 18.19 6.69 2.22
C HIS A 151 18.53 5.58 1.24
N ASN A 152 19.49 4.76 1.63
CA ASN A 152 19.73 3.49 0.96
C ASN A 152 18.73 2.46 1.50
N ALA A 153 18.16 1.67 0.62
CA ALA A 153 17.19 0.67 1.00
C ALA A 153 17.23 -0.54 0.08
N ILE A 154 16.58 -1.60 0.53
CA ILE A 154 16.34 -2.80 -0.26
C ILE A 154 14.86 -2.80 -0.65
N PHE A 155 14.59 -2.80 -1.95
CA PHE A 155 13.24 -2.78 -2.50
C PHE A 155 12.78 -4.19 -2.81
N SER A 156 11.61 -4.54 -2.33
CA SER A 156 11.03 -5.87 -2.52
C SER A 156 9.53 -5.78 -2.73
N ILE A 157 8.98 -6.79 -3.39
CA ILE A 157 7.54 -6.96 -3.55
C ILE A 157 7.08 -8.08 -2.63
N LEU A 158 6.05 -7.82 -1.85
CA LEU A 158 5.32 -8.83 -1.08
C LEU A 158 4.07 -9.22 -1.84
N LYS A 159 3.97 -10.47 -2.24
CA LYS A 159 2.84 -10.97 -3.03
C LYS A 159 1.94 -11.86 -2.19
N TYR A 160 0.67 -11.52 -2.17
CA TYR A 160 -0.40 -12.24 -1.46
C TYR A 160 -1.46 -12.78 -2.42
N ARG A 161 -2.08 -13.85 -2.01
CA ARG A 161 -3.24 -14.44 -2.68
C ARG A 161 -4.56 -14.07 -2.01
#